data_efe7145fd36771fcc9f425a0d00fd923
#
_entry.id   efe7145fd36771fcc9f425a0d00fd923
#
_cell.length_a   1.000
_cell.length_b   1.000
_cell.length_c   1.000
_cell.angle_alpha   90.00
_cell.angle_beta   90.00
_cell.angle_gamma   90.00
#
_symmetry.space_group_name_H-M   'P 1'
#
loop_
_entity.id
_entity.type
_entity.pdbx_description
1 polymer ?
#
loop_
_entity_poly.entity_id
_entity_poly.type
_entity_poly.pdbx_seq_one_letter_code
_entity_poly.pdbx_strand_id
1 'polypeptide(L)'
;MKKIIGLLIISFFLISHSYAETRFKKDLKKLSKYNFFVDNKGNPYELDQNIDKDKTIILIYSHGSGGKERVLQLCKNSWYQIPPTVYQLDGVKIKDFTIKTYQLCKGARGFSQKDADLFWGTYDKNNQDINSVLDLKDENGLLLINKWTSPMQQKVIKLKIDEFKEKGFNNIVLSGHSAGGWDSLVLKSNFPSEIDGVIAFHPARSGKFAKAKKPHKGWVNWRNYKISMIKVEKLENVLVFSHEKDKYENPKTSKFLSDSENVRFIDVSDTKCKKKITTGGWHGITLTKCFADKDPKRKEIIKYLEEIF
;
A
#
# COMPACT_ATOMS: atom_id res chain seq x y z
N MET A 1 -25.85 -18.96 -38.80
CA MET A 1 -24.43 -18.75 -38.48
C MET A 1 -24.18 -17.61 -37.51
N LYS A 2 -24.73 -16.37 -37.67
CA LYS A 2 -24.47 -15.25 -36.75
C LYS A 2 -24.86 -15.49 -35.26
N LYS A 3 -25.92 -16.23 -34.96
CA LYS A 3 -26.35 -16.56 -33.57
C LYS A 3 -25.41 -17.53 -32.85
N ILE A 4 -24.77 -18.46 -33.57
CA ILE A 4 -23.85 -19.45 -32.99
C ILE A 4 -22.52 -18.78 -32.63
N ILE A 5 -22.07 -17.82 -33.43
CA ILE A 5 -20.83 -17.07 -33.16
C ILE A 5 -21.00 -16.19 -31.89
N GLY A 6 -22.17 -15.60 -31.68
CA GLY A 6 -22.46 -14.82 -30.46
C GLY A 6 -22.42 -15.65 -29.18
N LEU A 7 -22.97 -16.89 -29.22
CA LEU A 7 -22.94 -17.82 -28.08
C LEU A 7 -21.51 -18.30 -27.74
N LEU A 8 -20.69 -18.59 -28.77
CA LEU A 8 -19.30 -18.96 -28.58
C LEU A 8 -18.45 -17.83 -27.95
N ILE A 9 -18.68 -16.60 -28.36
CA ILE A 9 -17.98 -15.43 -27.78
C ILE A 9 -18.37 -15.24 -26.31
N ILE A 10 -19.65 -15.35 -25.97
CA ILE A 10 -20.14 -15.21 -24.59
C ILE A 10 -19.58 -16.33 -23.70
N SER A 11 -19.58 -17.59 -24.20
CA SER A 11 -19.00 -18.71 -23.44
C SER A 11 -17.50 -18.57 -23.21
N PHE A 12 -16.75 -18.06 -24.17
CA PHE A 12 -15.31 -17.77 -24.00
C PHE A 12 -15.05 -16.68 -22.97
N PHE A 13 -15.88 -15.64 -22.91
CA PHE A 13 -15.79 -14.59 -21.90
C PHE A 13 -16.11 -15.12 -20.48
N LEU A 14 -17.13 -15.95 -20.34
CA LEU A 14 -17.50 -16.56 -19.06
C LEU A 14 -16.43 -17.52 -18.55
N ILE A 15 -15.86 -18.35 -19.43
CA ILE A 15 -14.78 -19.30 -19.08
C ILE A 15 -13.51 -18.53 -18.66
N SER A 16 -13.16 -17.46 -19.35
CA SER A 16 -11.98 -16.65 -19.00
C SER A 16 -12.14 -15.91 -17.67
N HIS A 17 -13.33 -15.44 -17.32
CA HIS A 17 -13.65 -14.83 -16.03
C HIS A 17 -13.55 -15.85 -14.90
N SER A 18 -14.17 -17.01 -15.06
CA SER A 18 -14.11 -18.11 -14.09
C SER A 18 -12.68 -18.58 -13.83
N TYR A 19 -11.85 -18.68 -14.88
CA TYR A 19 -10.45 -19.08 -14.73
C TYR A 19 -9.60 -18.04 -13.97
N ALA A 20 -9.75 -16.77 -14.29
CA ALA A 20 -9.05 -15.68 -13.61
C ALA A 20 -9.43 -15.60 -12.13
N GLU A 21 -10.72 -15.72 -11.83
CA GLU A 21 -11.23 -15.73 -10.45
C GLU A 21 -10.76 -16.96 -9.67
N THR A 22 -10.77 -18.13 -10.26
CA THR A 22 -10.29 -19.38 -9.64
C THR A 22 -8.79 -19.31 -9.35
N ARG A 23 -7.99 -18.77 -10.27
CA ARG A 23 -6.57 -18.55 -10.08
C ARG A 23 -6.30 -17.53 -8.98
N PHE A 24 -7.04 -16.44 -8.96
CA PHE A 24 -6.94 -15.41 -7.93
C PHE A 24 -7.25 -15.98 -6.54
N LYS A 25 -8.35 -16.73 -6.37
CA LYS A 25 -8.68 -17.40 -5.11
C LYS A 25 -7.59 -18.37 -4.67
N LYS A 26 -6.97 -19.10 -5.59
CA LYS A 26 -5.84 -20.01 -5.30
C LYS A 26 -4.60 -19.26 -4.82
N ASP A 27 -4.30 -18.10 -5.41
CA ASP A 27 -3.16 -17.29 -5.01
C ASP A 27 -3.41 -16.58 -3.69
N LEU A 28 -4.64 -16.13 -3.41
CA LEU A 28 -5.04 -15.62 -2.09
C LEU A 28 -4.89 -16.70 -1.01
N LYS A 29 -5.30 -17.94 -1.28
CA LYS A 29 -5.12 -19.05 -0.33
C LYS A 29 -3.64 -19.35 -0.06
N LYS A 30 -2.76 -19.18 -1.05
CA LYS A 30 -1.31 -19.26 -0.84
C LYS A 30 -0.77 -18.08 -0.01
N LEU A 31 -1.30 -16.88 -0.23
CA LEU A 31 -0.92 -15.69 0.50
C LEU A 31 -1.39 -15.75 1.96
N SER A 32 -2.57 -16.34 2.23
CA SER A 32 -3.17 -16.38 3.56
C SER A 32 -2.26 -16.97 4.63
N LYS A 33 -1.45 -17.97 4.29
CA LYS A 33 -0.48 -18.55 5.22
C LYS A 33 0.70 -17.64 5.61
N TYR A 34 0.87 -16.50 4.94
CA TYR A 34 1.86 -15.48 5.25
C TYR A 34 1.22 -14.20 5.80
N ASN A 35 -0.11 -14.19 5.94
CA ASN A 35 -0.85 -13.11 6.56
C ASN A 35 -1.09 -13.47 8.02
N PHE A 36 -0.65 -12.65 8.94
CA PHE A 36 -0.75 -12.92 10.36
C PHE A 36 -0.79 -11.63 11.18
N PHE A 37 -1.40 -11.71 12.35
CA PHE A 37 -1.25 -10.71 13.38
C PHE A 37 0.15 -10.77 13.96
N VAL A 38 0.65 -9.62 14.43
CA VAL A 38 2.01 -9.47 14.95
C VAL A 38 1.93 -8.80 16.31
N ASP A 39 2.56 -9.41 17.31
CA ASP A 39 2.65 -8.83 18.65
C ASP A 39 3.64 -7.64 18.70
N ASN A 40 3.71 -6.97 19.84
CA ASN A 40 4.59 -5.82 20.06
C ASN A 40 6.10 -6.17 20.05
N LYS A 41 6.45 -7.43 19.82
CA LYS A 41 7.82 -7.92 19.59
C LYS A 41 8.06 -8.30 18.13
N GLY A 42 7.01 -8.25 17.31
CA GLY A 42 7.06 -8.63 15.89
C GLY A 42 6.87 -10.12 15.63
N ASN A 43 6.44 -10.91 16.64
CA ASN A 43 6.16 -12.33 16.46
C ASN A 43 4.74 -12.53 15.94
N PRO A 44 4.53 -13.49 15.01
CA PRO A 44 3.18 -13.88 14.63
C PRO A 44 2.39 -14.44 15.82
N TYR A 45 1.11 -14.07 15.93
CA TYR A 45 0.19 -14.64 16.91
C TYR A 45 -1.21 -14.78 16.31
N GLU A 46 -2.04 -15.62 16.95
CA GLU A 46 -3.44 -15.74 16.61
C GLU A 46 -4.25 -14.66 17.34
N LEU A 47 -5.19 -14.05 16.64
CA LEU A 47 -6.09 -13.09 17.24
C LEU A 47 -7.11 -13.84 18.12
N ASP A 48 -7.29 -13.38 19.35
CA ASP A 48 -8.31 -13.92 20.25
C ASP A 48 -9.69 -13.81 19.62
N GLN A 49 -10.45 -14.91 19.62
CA GLN A 49 -11.80 -14.96 19.08
C GLN A 49 -12.80 -14.13 19.89
N ASN A 50 -12.53 -13.90 21.18
CA ASN A 50 -13.37 -13.13 22.10
C ASN A 50 -13.04 -11.64 22.12
N ILE A 51 -12.25 -11.15 21.16
CA ILE A 51 -11.87 -9.75 21.08
C ILE A 51 -13.11 -8.87 20.83
N ASP A 52 -13.20 -7.75 21.53
CA ASP A 52 -14.23 -6.72 21.30
C ASP A 52 -13.95 -6.03 19.96
N LYS A 53 -14.72 -6.38 18.95
CA LYS A 53 -14.52 -5.91 17.56
C LYS A 53 -14.84 -4.43 17.40
N ASP A 54 -15.79 -3.92 18.19
CA ASP A 54 -16.19 -2.51 18.14
C ASP A 54 -15.13 -1.60 18.78
N LYS A 55 -14.37 -2.14 19.75
CA LYS A 55 -13.27 -1.44 20.44
C LYS A 55 -11.87 -1.84 19.96
N THR A 56 -11.79 -2.48 18.82
CA THR A 56 -10.51 -2.90 18.24
C THR A 56 -10.21 -2.14 16.95
N ILE A 57 -9.05 -1.48 16.90
CA ILE A 57 -8.49 -0.90 15.68
C ILE A 57 -7.63 -1.95 15.01
N ILE A 58 -7.99 -2.38 13.81
CA ILE A 58 -7.16 -3.24 12.98
C ILE A 58 -6.19 -2.37 12.17
N LEU A 59 -4.92 -2.41 12.52
CA LEU A 59 -3.85 -1.72 11.81
C LEU A 59 -3.20 -2.68 10.81
N ILE A 60 -3.53 -2.53 9.52
CA ILE A 60 -3.03 -3.38 8.45
C ILE A 60 -1.75 -2.77 7.88
N TYR A 61 -0.61 -3.42 8.09
CA TYR A 61 0.66 -3.00 7.50
C TYR A 61 0.96 -3.70 6.19
N SER A 62 1.30 -2.91 5.16
CA SER A 62 1.73 -3.37 3.84
C SER A 62 3.17 -2.97 3.57
N HIS A 63 4.02 -3.93 3.21
CA HIS A 63 5.42 -3.68 2.88
C HIS A 63 5.59 -2.92 1.55
N GLY A 64 6.79 -2.42 1.29
CA GLY A 64 7.20 -1.78 0.04
C GLY A 64 7.21 -2.72 -1.17
N SER A 65 7.71 -2.24 -2.29
CA SER A 65 7.86 -3.04 -3.51
C SER A 65 8.80 -4.21 -3.27
N GLY A 66 8.32 -5.42 -3.53
CA GLY A 66 9.14 -6.62 -3.57
C GLY A 66 9.65 -6.90 -4.98
N GLY A 67 10.78 -7.63 -5.10
CA GLY A 67 11.30 -8.09 -6.39
C GLY A 67 10.29 -9.00 -7.12
N LYS A 68 10.41 -9.09 -8.41
CA LYS A 68 9.43 -9.70 -9.34
C LYS A 68 9.00 -11.15 -9.02
N GLU A 69 9.83 -11.92 -8.33
CA GLU A 69 9.66 -13.38 -8.31
C GLU A 69 9.33 -13.99 -6.94
N ARG A 70 9.43 -13.23 -5.85
CA ARG A 70 9.50 -13.82 -4.51
C ARG A 70 8.52 -13.25 -3.49
N VAL A 71 7.40 -12.73 -3.94
CA VAL A 71 6.46 -12.02 -3.07
C VAL A 71 5.99 -12.88 -1.89
N LEU A 72 5.73 -14.17 -2.12
CA LEU A 72 5.36 -15.12 -1.05
C LEU A 72 6.50 -15.40 -0.07
N GLN A 73 7.77 -15.29 -0.52
CA GLN A 73 8.95 -15.44 0.33
C GLN A 73 9.34 -14.14 1.03
N LEU A 74 8.86 -12.98 0.53
CA LEU A 74 9.22 -11.67 1.05
C LEU A 74 8.82 -11.51 2.52
N CYS A 75 7.65 -11.98 2.90
CA CYS A 75 7.22 -11.89 4.28
C CYS A 75 7.98 -12.78 5.26
N LYS A 76 8.74 -13.75 4.77
CA LYS A 76 9.71 -14.50 5.57
C LYS A 76 11.04 -13.75 5.71
N ASN A 77 11.29 -12.77 4.83
CA ASN A 77 12.51 -11.99 4.85
C ASN A 77 12.32 -10.79 5.80
N SER A 78 13.25 -10.60 6.71
CA SER A 78 13.24 -9.50 7.70
C SER A 78 13.03 -8.10 7.12
N TRP A 79 13.33 -7.90 5.83
CA TRP A 79 13.15 -6.64 5.11
C TRP A 79 11.69 -6.26 4.85
N TYR A 80 10.79 -7.24 4.80
CA TYR A 80 9.38 -7.06 4.48
C TYR A 80 8.49 -7.36 5.68
N GLN A 81 9.09 -7.72 6.80
CA GLN A 81 8.37 -7.87 8.05
C GLN A 81 7.86 -6.51 8.55
N ILE A 82 6.87 -6.58 9.41
CA ILE A 82 6.35 -5.38 10.06
C ILE A 82 7.47 -4.68 10.84
N PRO A 83 7.67 -3.37 10.64
CA PRO A 83 8.78 -2.67 11.28
C PRO A 83 8.48 -2.35 12.75
N PRO A 84 9.53 -2.12 13.56
CA PRO A 84 9.41 -1.73 14.97
C PRO A 84 8.41 -0.60 15.20
N THR A 85 8.42 0.42 14.35
CA THR A 85 7.53 1.58 14.47
C THR A 85 6.04 1.20 14.40
N VAL A 86 5.72 0.09 13.75
CA VAL A 86 4.34 -0.38 13.59
C VAL A 86 4.01 -1.49 14.58
N TYR A 87 4.83 -2.55 14.71
CA TYR A 87 4.48 -3.64 15.62
C TYR A 87 4.44 -3.22 17.08
N GLN A 88 5.22 -2.19 17.49
CA GLN A 88 5.14 -1.64 18.85
C GLN A 88 3.80 -0.94 19.17
N LEU A 89 2.95 -0.76 18.17
CA LEU A 89 1.58 -0.27 18.38
C LEU A 89 0.63 -1.38 18.83
N ASP A 90 0.98 -2.66 18.67
CA ASP A 90 0.13 -3.76 19.08
C ASP A 90 -0.17 -3.71 20.57
N GLY A 91 -1.44 -3.82 20.92
CA GLY A 91 -1.92 -3.72 22.29
C GLY A 91 -1.94 -2.30 22.89
N VAL A 92 -1.52 -1.28 22.15
CA VAL A 92 -1.61 0.11 22.60
C VAL A 92 -3.09 0.53 22.64
N LYS A 93 -3.47 1.19 23.74
CA LYS A 93 -4.80 1.76 23.89
C LYS A 93 -4.85 3.17 23.34
N ILE A 94 -5.86 3.45 22.54
CA ILE A 94 -6.22 4.77 22.02
C ILE A 94 -7.63 5.06 22.53
N LYS A 95 -7.76 5.90 23.54
CA LYS A 95 -9.02 6.09 24.29
C LYS A 95 -9.60 4.72 24.71
N ASP A 96 -10.80 4.37 24.24
CA ASP A 96 -11.46 3.09 24.54
C ASP A 96 -11.08 1.95 23.59
N PHE A 97 -10.27 2.23 22.56
CA PHE A 97 -9.88 1.26 21.55
C PHE A 97 -8.54 0.61 21.87
N THR A 98 -8.35 -0.62 21.41
CA THR A 98 -7.08 -1.33 21.46
C THR A 98 -6.60 -1.62 20.04
N ILE A 99 -5.35 -1.25 19.72
CA ILE A 99 -4.76 -1.54 18.42
C ILE A 99 -4.36 -3.02 18.35
N LYS A 100 -4.72 -3.66 17.23
CA LYS A 100 -4.19 -4.97 16.82
C LYS A 100 -3.49 -4.84 15.48
N THR A 101 -2.19 -5.13 15.47
CA THR A 101 -1.37 -5.01 14.27
C THR A 101 -1.40 -6.28 13.45
N TYR A 102 -1.64 -6.10 12.14
CA TYR A 102 -1.73 -7.16 11.16
C TYR A 102 -0.73 -6.95 10.03
N GLN A 103 0.15 -7.92 9.81
CA GLN A 103 1.05 -7.90 8.67
C GLN A 103 0.38 -8.52 7.45
N LEU A 104 0.24 -7.73 6.39
CA LEU A 104 -0.26 -8.19 5.11
C LEU A 104 0.89 -8.44 4.14
N CYS A 105 1.01 -9.69 3.69
CA CYS A 105 1.90 -10.07 2.61
C CYS A 105 1.18 -9.93 1.29
N LYS A 106 1.37 -8.81 0.61
CA LYS A 106 0.74 -8.56 -0.69
C LYS A 106 1.63 -8.99 -1.84
N GLY A 107 1.05 -9.66 -2.83
CA GLY A 107 1.70 -10.07 -4.05
C GLY A 107 0.81 -9.96 -5.25
N ALA A 108 1.42 -9.81 -6.41
CA ALA A 108 0.71 -9.73 -7.69
C ALA A 108 1.26 -10.71 -8.74
N ARG A 109 1.99 -11.74 -8.30
CA ARG A 109 2.55 -12.73 -9.23
C ARG A 109 1.43 -13.55 -9.87
N GLY A 110 1.48 -13.66 -11.17
CA GLY A 110 0.54 -14.45 -11.93
C GLY A 110 -0.72 -13.70 -12.38
N PHE A 111 -0.86 -12.43 -12.01
CA PHE A 111 -1.92 -11.56 -12.51
C PHE A 111 -1.50 -10.84 -13.79
N SER A 112 -2.45 -10.58 -14.66
CA SER A 112 -2.30 -9.88 -15.93
C SER A 112 -2.83 -8.46 -15.87
N GLN A 113 -2.60 -7.67 -16.91
CA GLN A 113 -3.23 -6.36 -17.08
C GLN A 113 -4.76 -6.48 -17.04
N LYS A 114 -5.32 -7.50 -17.68
CA LYS A 114 -6.77 -7.76 -17.69
C LYS A 114 -7.35 -7.94 -16.28
N ASP A 115 -6.61 -8.60 -15.38
CA ASP A 115 -7.06 -8.77 -13.98
C ASP A 115 -7.05 -7.42 -13.24
N ALA A 116 -6.08 -6.55 -13.55
CA ALA A 116 -6.02 -5.20 -13.00
C ALA A 116 -7.17 -4.32 -13.54
N ASP A 117 -7.45 -4.38 -14.83
CA ASP A 117 -8.52 -3.64 -15.49
C ASP A 117 -9.90 -4.04 -14.94
N LEU A 118 -10.11 -5.32 -14.65
CA LEU A 118 -11.34 -5.82 -14.01
C LEU A 118 -11.54 -5.25 -12.59
N PHE A 119 -10.48 -5.09 -11.83
CA PHE A 119 -10.57 -4.52 -10.49
C PHE A 119 -10.86 -3.02 -10.50
N TRP A 120 -10.21 -2.29 -11.41
CA TRP A 120 -10.36 -0.85 -11.60
C TRP A 120 -11.32 -0.48 -12.74
N GLY A 121 -12.20 -1.36 -13.14
CA GLY A 121 -12.94 -1.42 -14.40
C GLY A 121 -13.65 -0.16 -14.91
N THR A 122 -13.82 0.87 -14.08
CA THR A 122 -14.26 2.20 -14.49
C THR A 122 -13.10 3.19 -14.65
N TYR A 123 -11.92 2.84 -14.16
CA TYR A 123 -10.76 3.73 -14.11
C TYR A 123 -10.09 3.86 -15.48
N ASP A 124 -10.03 2.74 -16.23
CA ASP A 124 -9.38 2.70 -17.55
C ASP A 124 -10.30 3.13 -18.70
N LYS A 125 -11.62 3.02 -18.54
CA LYS A 125 -12.57 3.32 -19.62
C LYS A 125 -12.71 4.81 -19.95
N ASN A 126 -12.41 5.69 -19.00
CA ASN A 126 -12.61 7.14 -19.16
C ASN A 126 -11.32 7.92 -19.43
N ASN A 127 -10.18 7.26 -19.51
CA ASN A 127 -8.88 7.93 -19.61
C ASN A 127 -8.08 7.39 -20.79
N GLN A 128 -8.34 7.93 -21.99
CA GLN A 128 -7.64 7.56 -23.23
C GLN A 128 -6.11 7.79 -23.17
N ASP A 129 -5.66 8.70 -22.31
CA ASP A 129 -4.23 8.96 -22.09
C ASP A 129 -3.51 7.83 -21.35
N ILE A 130 -4.22 6.99 -20.61
CA ILE A 130 -3.62 5.85 -19.89
C ILE A 130 -2.95 4.88 -20.85
N ASN A 131 -3.55 4.60 -22.00
CA ASN A 131 -2.98 3.66 -22.97
C ASN A 131 -1.63 4.18 -23.54
N SER A 132 -1.49 5.49 -23.76
CA SER A 132 -0.24 6.10 -24.19
C SER A 132 0.82 6.07 -23.08
N VAL A 133 0.42 6.16 -21.82
CA VAL A 133 1.29 6.09 -20.63
C VAL A 133 1.72 4.66 -20.34
N LEU A 134 0.85 3.68 -20.62
CA LEU A 134 1.11 2.26 -20.36
C LEU A 134 2.13 1.64 -21.32
N ASP A 135 2.41 2.25 -22.47
CA ASP A 135 3.41 1.80 -23.43
C ASP A 135 4.77 2.47 -23.25
N LEU A 136 4.97 3.18 -22.14
CA LEU A 136 6.22 3.87 -21.88
C LEU A 136 7.39 2.90 -21.75
N LYS A 137 8.31 3.05 -22.67
CA LYS A 137 9.63 2.45 -22.63
C LYS A 137 10.63 3.48 -22.12
N ASP A 138 11.70 3.01 -21.46
CA ASP A 138 12.83 3.87 -21.18
C ASP A 138 13.61 4.19 -22.48
N GLU A 139 14.68 4.95 -22.36
CA GLU A 139 15.58 5.29 -23.46
C GLU A 139 16.22 4.08 -24.16
N ASN A 140 16.20 2.91 -23.51
CA ASN A 140 16.69 1.62 -24.02
C ASN A 140 15.56 0.72 -24.53
N GLY A 141 14.32 1.21 -24.60
CA GLY A 141 13.17 0.46 -25.05
C GLY A 141 12.64 -0.57 -24.07
N LEU A 142 13.13 -0.58 -22.81
CA LEU A 142 12.62 -1.44 -21.76
C LEU A 142 11.33 -0.85 -21.17
N LEU A 143 10.31 -1.70 -21.06
CA LEU A 143 9.07 -1.32 -20.38
C LEU A 143 9.38 -0.92 -18.93
N LEU A 144 9.24 0.37 -18.64
CA LEU A 144 9.53 0.95 -17.34
C LEU A 144 8.71 0.33 -16.19
N ILE A 145 7.67 -0.48 -16.49
CA ILE A 145 6.63 -0.74 -15.53
C ILE A 145 5.99 -2.11 -15.70
N ASN A 146 5.87 -2.83 -14.58
CA ASN A 146 4.87 -3.84 -14.40
C ASN A 146 3.52 -3.16 -14.15
N LYS A 147 2.77 -2.92 -15.22
CA LYS A 147 1.51 -2.18 -15.25
C LYS A 147 0.47 -2.67 -14.24
N TRP A 148 0.41 -3.98 -14.03
CA TRP A 148 -0.61 -4.65 -13.20
C TRP A 148 -0.23 -4.91 -11.74
N THR A 149 1.08 -4.84 -11.39
CA THR A 149 1.53 -5.20 -10.04
C THR A 149 0.91 -4.30 -8.97
N SER A 150 0.85 -2.99 -9.23
CA SER A 150 0.28 -2.04 -8.27
C SER A 150 -1.22 -2.23 -8.07
N PRO A 151 -2.07 -2.23 -9.12
CA PRO A 151 -3.49 -2.48 -9.00
C PRO A 151 -3.81 -3.80 -8.30
N MET A 152 -3.07 -4.86 -8.60
CA MET A 152 -3.31 -6.17 -7.97
C MET A 152 -2.88 -6.21 -6.51
N GLN A 153 -1.83 -5.50 -6.13
CA GLN A 153 -1.47 -5.35 -4.71
C GLN A 153 -2.53 -4.57 -3.94
N GLN A 154 -3.08 -3.52 -4.53
CA GLN A 154 -4.20 -2.76 -3.97
C GLN A 154 -5.44 -3.64 -3.81
N LYS A 155 -5.77 -4.46 -4.80
CA LYS A 155 -6.86 -5.45 -4.70
C LYS A 155 -6.66 -6.41 -3.53
N VAL A 156 -5.46 -6.93 -3.32
CA VAL A 156 -5.15 -7.84 -2.20
C VAL A 156 -5.39 -7.14 -0.86
N ILE A 157 -4.99 -5.86 -0.74
CA ILE A 157 -5.25 -5.08 0.48
C ILE A 157 -6.76 -4.89 0.68
N LYS A 158 -7.48 -4.50 -0.38
CA LYS A 158 -8.93 -4.27 -0.33
C LYS A 158 -9.70 -5.53 0.11
N LEU A 159 -9.36 -6.69 -0.47
CA LEU A 159 -9.96 -7.96 -0.06
C LEU A 159 -9.73 -8.31 1.42
N LYS A 160 -8.58 -7.89 1.96
CA LYS A 160 -8.32 -8.09 3.39
C LYS A 160 -9.14 -7.13 4.25
N ILE A 161 -9.37 -5.90 3.80
CA ILE A 161 -10.31 -4.96 4.44
C ILE A 161 -11.71 -5.56 4.47
N ASP A 162 -12.19 -6.07 3.32
CA ASP A 162 -13.51 -6.69 3.21
C ASP A 162 -13.65 -7.88 4.16
N GLU A 163 -12.65 -8.75 4.22
CA GLU A 163 -12.62 -9.88 5.16
C GLU A 163 -12.73 -9.44 6.62
N PHE A 164 -12.06 -8.36 7.03
CA PHE A 164 -12.17 -7.85 8.39
C PHE A 164 -13.55 -7.26 8.67
N LYS A 165 -14.12 -6.52 7.71
CA LYS A 165 -15.48 -5.98 7.82
C LYS A 165 -16.53 -7.08 7.91
N GLU A 166 -16.42 -8.13 7.09
CA GLU A 166 -17.27 -9.31 7.15
C GLU A 166 -17.21 -10.02 8.53
N LYS A 167 -16.05 -9.97 9.17
CA LYS A 167 -15.86 -10.48 10.53
C LYS A 167 -16.36 -9.53 11.63
N GLY A 168 -16.86 -8.35 11.27
CA GLY A 168 -17.42 -7.35 12.18
C GLY A 168 -16.41 -6.34 12.73
N PHE A 169 -15.20 -6.24 12.19
CA PHE A 169 -14.26 -5.17 12.55
C PHE A 169 -14.55 -3.93 11.69
N ASN A 170 -14.89 -2.84 12.33
CA ASN A 170 -15.25 -1.59 11.65
C ASN A 170 -14.14 -0.53 11.67
N ASN A 171 -13.23 -0.60 12.65
CA ASN A 171 -12.15 0.39 12.81
C ASN A 171 -10.89 -0.09 12.10
N ILE A 172 -10.65 0.39 10.88
CA ILE A 172 -9.57 -0.08 10.00
C ILE A 172 -8.62 1.07 9.65
N VAL A 173 -7.37 0.94 10.03
CA VAL A 173 -6.28 1.84 9.66
C VAL A 173 -5.32 1.10 8.75
N LEU A 174 -4.99 1.69 7.61
CA LEU A 174 -3.93 1.18 6.75
C LEU A 174 -2.59 1.79 7.15
N SER A 175 -1.55 0.99 7.07
CA SER A 175 -0.18 1.46 7.22
C SER A 175 0.69 0.84 6.16
N GLY A 176 1.73 1.55 5.73
CA GLY A 176 2.62 0.98 4.76
C GLY A 176 3.87 1.79 4.48
N HIS A 177 4.88 1.10 3.96
CA HIS A 177 6.14 1.70 3.55
C HIS A 177 6.26 1.71 2.02
N SER A 178 6.82 2.78 1.47
CA SER A 178 7.13 2.86 0.03
C SER A 178 5.89 2.57 -0.83
N ALA A 179 5.91 1.54 -1.66
CA ALA A 179 4.76 1.09 -2.42
C ALA A 179 3.55 0.72 -1.53
N GLY A 180 3.77 0.20 -0.32
CA GLY A 180 2.70 -0.08 0.64
C GLY A 180 2.01 1.18 1.13
N GLY A 181 2.78 2.21 1.46
CA GLY A 181 2.24 3.52 1.83
C GLY A 181 1.48 4.17 0.67
N TRP A 182 2.03 4.08 -0.54
CA TRP A 182 1.36 4.59 -1.74
C TRP A 182 0.03 3.88 -2.00
N ASP A 183 0.01 2.54 -1.95
CA ASP A 183 -1.19 1.75 -2.16
C ASP A 183 -2.25 2.05 -1.09
N SER A 184 -1.84 2.33 0.15
CA SER A 184 -2.74 2.75 1.23
C SER A 184 -3.41 4.10 0.94
N LEU A 185 -2.66 5.08 0.42
CA LEU A 185 -3.20 6.38 0.01
C LEU A 185 -4.20 6.24 -1.15
N VAL A 186 -3.89 5.43 -2.16
CA VAL A 186 -4.81 5.15 -3.28
C VAL A 186 -6.10 4.53 -2.75
N LEU A 187 -6.02 3.54 -1.86
CA LEU A 187 -7.21 2.88 -1.31
C LEU A 187 -8.04 3.83 -0.45
N LYS A 188 -7.41 4.61 0.44
CA LYS A 188 -8.14 5.59 1.27
C LYS A 188 -8.92 6.59 0.40
N SER A 189 -8.28 7.12 -0.64
CA SER A 189 -8.92 8.10 -1.53
C SER A 189 -10.04 7.52 -2.41
N ASN A 190 -10.06 6.22 -2.64
CA ASN A 190 -11.09 5.54 -3.43
C ASN A 190 -12.17 4.85 -2.58
N PHE A 191 -11.87 4.52 -1.32
CA PHE A 191 -12.78 3.86 -0.37
C PHE A 191 -12.78 4.60 0.98
N PRO A 192 -13.08 5.92 1.02
CA PRO A 192 -12.92 6.74 2.23
C PRO A 192 -13.77 6.29 3.40
N SER A 193 -14.96 5.75 3.15
CA SER A 193 -15.88 5.26 4.19
C SER A 193 -15.53 3.87 4.75
N GLU A 194 -14.59 3.17 4.13
CA GLU A 194 -14.21 1.83 4.56
C GLU A 194 -12.90 1.78 5.34
N ILE A 195 -12.15 2.88 5.31
CA ILE A 195 -10.82 3.01 5.89
C ILE A 195 -10.82 4.27 6.76
N ASP A 196 -10.64 4.14 8.07
CA ASP A 196 -10.70 5.28 8.98
C ASP A 196 -9.46 6.17 8.88
N GLY A 197 -8.29 5.59 8.66
CA GLY A 197 -7.06 6.37 8.53
C GLY A 197 -5.93 5.67 7.78
N VAL A 198 -4.90 6.46 7.45
CA VAL A 198 -3.67 5.96 6.79
C VAL A 198 -2.42 6.51 7.48
N ILE A 199 -1.46 5.63 7.75
CA ILE A 199 -0.10 5.98 8.19
C ILE A 199 0.88 5.53 7.11
N ALA A 200 1.34 6.48 6.28
CA ALA A 200 2.22 6.21 5.15
C ALA A 200 3.67 6.60 5.45
N PHE A 201 4.56 5.62 5.44
CA PHE A 201 5.99 5.82 5.63
C PHE A 201 6.69 5.90 4.26
N HIS A 202 7.21 7.08 3.92
CA HIS A 202 7.93 7.33 2.66
C HIS A 202 7.19 6.78 1.44
N PRO A 203 5.93 7.16 1.21
CA PRO A 203 5.13 6.60 0.12
C PRO A 203 5.80 6.89 -1.23
N ALA A 204 6.05 5.84 -2.03
CA ALA A 204 6.74 5.95 -3.30
C ALA A 204 6.37 4.80 -4.24
N ARG A 205 6.06 5.12 -5.50
CA ARG A 205 5.67 4.09 -6.49
C ARG A 205 6.31 4.30 -7.88
N SER A 206 7.11 5.35 -8.04
CA SER A 206 7.67 5.77 -9.33
C SER A 206 9.20 5.60 -9.43
N GLY A 207 9.76 4.64 -8.69
CA GLY A 207 11.21 4.44 -8.66
C GLY A 207 11.95 5.56 -7.92
N LYS A 208 13.22 5.78 -8.23
CA LYS A 208 14.08 6.77 -7.56
C LYS A 208 13.91 8.17 -8.16
N PHE A 209 12.68 8.64 -8.26
CA PHE A 209 12.34 9.89 -8.95
C PHE A 209 13.00 11.13 -8.31
N ALA A 210 13.02 11.22 -6.99
CA ALA A 210 13.62 12.35 -6.28
C ALA A 210 15.16 12.46 -6.46
N LYS A 211 15.83 11.37 -6.90
CA LYS A 211 17.27 11.38 -7.24
C LYS A 211 17.53 11.86 -8.65
N ALA A 212 16.54 11.82 -9.53
CA ALA A 212 16.74 12.15 -10.93
C ALA A 212 16.92 13.66 -11.13
N LYS A 213 18.06 14.08 -11.70
CA LYS A 213 18.31 15.51 -12.02
C LYS A 213 17.43 15.99 -13.19
N LYS A 214 17.24 15.15 -14.19
CA LYS A 214 16.42 15.42 -15.40
C LYS A 214 15.68 14.13 -15.78
N PRO A 215 14.52 13.83 -15.13
CA PRO A 215 13.74 12.66 -15.52
C PRO A 215 13.20 12.85 -16.94
N HIS A 216 13.26 11.82 -17.78
CA HIS A 216 12.71 11.89 -19.14
C HIS A 216 11.18 11.99 -19.10
N LYS A 217 10.58 12.53 -20.17
CA LYS A 217 9.15 12.85 -20.27
C LYS A 217 8.26 11.65 -19.91
N GLY A 218 8.59 10.46 -20.39
CA GLY A 218 7.84 9.24 -20.11
C GLY A 218 7.79 8.88 -18.63
N TRP A 219 8.91 9.07 -17.91
CA TRP A 219 8.94 8.82 -16.46
C TRP A 219 8.12 9.85 -15.69
N VAL A 220 8.16 11.12 -16.11
CA VAL A 220 7.32 12.18 -15.54
C VAL A 220 5.83 11.85 -15.74
N ASN A 221 5.43 11.50 -16.97
CA ASN A 221 4.05 11.13 -17.30
C ASN A 221 3.56 9.93 -16.45
N TRP A 222 4.39 8.90 -16.34
CA TRP A 222 4.10 7.76 -15.49
C TRP A 222 3.91 8.13 -14.04
N ARG A 223 4.79 8.95 -13.50
CA ARG A 223 4.66 9.41 -12.12
C ARG A 223 3.38 10.22 -11.93
N ASN A 224 3.06 11.13 -12.85
CA ASN A 224 1.84 11.92 -12.81
C ASN A 224 0.59 11.02 -12.86
N TYR A 225 0.60 9.99 -13.68
CA TYR A 225 -0.44 8.96 -13.68
C TYR A 225 -0.57 8.28 -12.32
N LYS A 226 0.55 7.91 -11.68
CA LYS A 226 0.50 7.33 -10.34
C LYS A 226 -0.05 8.30 -9.29
N ILE A 227 0.28 9.57 -9.40
CA ILE A 227 -0.28 10.61 -8.53
C ILE A 227 -1.79 10.75 -8.75
N SER A 228 -2.28 10.75 -9.99
CA SER A 228 -3.70 10.88 -10.29
C SER A 228 -4.56 9.72 -9.76
N MET A 229 -3.94 8.57 -9.45
CA MET A 229 -4.64 7.48 -8.75
C MET A 229 -4.97 7.83 -7.30
N ILE A 230 -4.26 8.76 -6.70
CA ILE A 230 -4.55 9.30 -5.37
C ILE A 230 -5.43 10.54 -5.58
N LYS A 231 -6.71 10.43 -5.28
CA LYS A 231 -7.65 11.55 -5.31
C LYS A 231 -7.42 12.38 -4.06
N VAL A 232 -6.42 13.28 -4.11
CA VAL A 232 -5.93 14.01 -2.94
C VAL A 232 -7.04 14.79 -2.26
N GLU A 233 -7.97 15.33 -3.03
CA GLU A 233 -9.15 16.05 -2.55
C GLU A 233 -10.14 15.18 -1.74
N LYS A 234 -9.99 13.85 -1.81
CA LYS A 234 -10.78 12.88 -1.04
C LYS A 234 -10.01 12.27 0.13
N LEU A 235 -8.76 12.68 0.31
CA LEU A 235 -8.00 12.22 1.47
C LEU A 235 -8.50 12.95 2.72
N GLU A 236 -8.69 12.19 3.76
CA GLU A 236 -8.94 12.64 5.12
C GLU A 236 -8.29 11.64 6.08
N ASN A 237 -7.94 12.08 7.27
CA ASN A 237 -7.27 11.22 8.25
C ASN A 237 -6.06 10.51 7.64
N VAL A 238 -5.08 11.26 7.19
CA VAL A 238 -3.85 10.76 6.59
C VAL A 238 -2.63 11.34 7.28
N LEU A 239 -1.73 10.47 7.74
CA LEU A 239 -0.42 10.81 8.30
C LEU A 239 0.68 10.29 7.36
N VAL A 240 1.54 11.19 6.89
CA VAL A 240 2.65 10.87 5.98
C VAL A 240 3.97 11.23 6.62
N PHE A 241 4.94 10.32 6.60
CA PHE A 241 6.33 10.59 6.96
C PHE A 241 7.21 10.63 5.72
N SER A 242 8.07 11.63 5.61
CA SER A 242 9.01 11.80 4.51
C SER A 242 10.34 12.39 4.99
N HIS A 243 11.41 12.23 4.21
CA HIS A 243 12.75 12.73 4.50
C HIS A 243 13.37 13.41 3.27
N GLU A 244 14.01 14.59 3.45
CA GLU A 244 14.58 15.37 2.35
C GLU A 244 15.58 14.60 1.46
N LYS A 245 16.34 13.67 2.06
CA LYS A 245 17.35 12.84 1.38
C LYS A 245 16.80 11.52 0.85
N ASP A 246 15.49 11.33 0.88
CA ASP A 246 14.87 10.17 0.24
C ASP A 246 15.09 10.26 -1.28
N LYS A 247 15.55 9.16 -1.86
CA LYS A 247 15.87 9.08 -3.29
C LYS A 247 14.65 8.76 -4.16
N TYR A 248 13.61 8.21 -3.56
CA TYR A 248 12.40 7.79 -4.26
C TYR A 248 11.42 8.95 -4.38
N GLU A 249 10.84 9.35 -3.26
CA GLU A 249 10.03 10.55 -3.12
C GLU A 249 10.47 11.29 -1.85
N ASN A 250 10.63 12.58 -1.92
CA ASN A 250 11.01 13.43 -0.81
C ASN A 250 9.97 14.57 -0.63
N PRO A 251 10.05 15.43 0.39
CA PRO A 251 9.06 16.49 0.57
C PRO A 251 8.85 17.38 -0.66
N LYS A 252 9.90 17.64 -1.45
CA LYS A 252 9.79 18.46 -2.68
C LYS A 252 9.00 17.76 -3.78
N THR A 253 9.21 16.45 -3.96
CA THR A 253 8.50 15.68 -4.99
C THR A 253 7.12 15.23 -4.51
N SER A 254 6.88 15.19 -3.20
CA SER A 254 5.59 14.84 -2.59
C SER A 254 4.73 16.06 -2.25
N LYS A 255 4.95 17.21 -2.91
CA LYS A 255 4.21 18.45 -2.69
C LYS A 255 2.71 18.27 -2.80
N PHE A 256 2.24 17.43 -3.71
CA PHE A 256 0.82 17.10 -3.86
C PHE A 256 0.18 16.51 -2.59
N LEU A 257 0.98 15.95 -1.66
CA LEU A 257 0.51 15.52 -0.34
C LEU A 257 0.74 16.60 0.73
N SER A 258 1.93 17.24 0.74
CA SER A 258 2.27 18.21 1.78
C SER A 258 1.48 19.53 1.65
N ASP A 259 1.00 19.86 0.47
CA ASP A 259 0.18 21.05 0.23
C ASP A 259 -1.33 20.80 0.50
N SER A 260 -1.72 19.55 0.82
CA SER A 260 -3.10 19.22 1.16
C SER A 260 -3.36 19.45 2.65
N GLU A 261 -4.39 20.23 2.96
CA GLU A 261 -4.83 20.49 4.34
C GLU A 261 -5.33 19.22 5.06
N ASN A 262 -5.76 18.23 4.30
CA ASN A 262 -6.29 16.97 4.81
C ASN A 262 -5.20 15.92 5.10
N VAL A 263 -3.94 16.26 4.86
CA VAL A 263 -2.79 15.38 5.07
C VAL A 263 -1.86 15.95 6.12
N ARG A 264 -1.72 15.27 7.25
CA ARG A 264 -0.66 15.59 8.21
C ARG A 264 0.66 15.07 7.67
N PHE A 265 1.48 15.97 7.14
CA PHE A 265 2.78 15.65 6.54
C PHE A 265 3.91 15.96 7.53
N ILE A 266 4.67 14.92 7.91
CA ILE A 266 5.77 15.01 8.87
C ILE A 266 7.10 14.85 8.15
N ASP A 267 7.88 15.93 8.10
CA ASP A 267 9.27 15.88 7.66
C ASP A 267 10.15 15.35 8.81
N VAL A 268 10.83 14.22 8.56
CA VAL A 268 11.75 13.59 9.52
C VAL A 268 13.22 13.84 9.18
N SER A 269 13.52 14.89 8.45
CA SER A 269 14.89 15.21 7.99
C SER A 269 15.86 15.57 9.12
N ASP A 270 15.35 16.01 10.26
CA ASP A 270 16.08 16.32 11.49
C ASP A 270 16.26 15.12 12.44
N THR A 271 15.80 13.92 12.04
CA THR A 271 15.95 12.71 12.85
C THR A 271 17.41 12.47 13.26
N LYS A 272 17.64 12.12 14.52
CA LYS A 272 18.96 11.76 15.05
C LYS A 272 19.37 10.33 14.65
N CYS A 273 18.48 9.57 14.04
CA CYS A 273 18.77 8.20 13.59
C CYS A 273 19.71 8.19 12.39
N LYS A 274 20.75 7.37 12.45
CA LYS A 274 21.78 7.33 11.40
C LYS A 274 21.37 6.47 10.21
N LYS A 275 21.61 6.95 9.01
CA LYS A 275 21.36 6.23 7.74
C LYS A 275 21.93 4.81 7.69
N LYS A 276 23.08 4.56 8.35
CA LYS A 276 23.74 3.24 8.37
C LYS A 276 22.88 2.12 8.98
N ILE A 277 21.83 2.47 9.72
CA ILE A 277 20.94 1.50 10.40
C ILE A 277 19.92 0.92 9.43
N THR A 278 19.77 1.48 8.23
CA THR A 278 18.74 1.08 7.28
C THR A 278 19.33 0.57 5.98
N THR A 279 18.74 -0.45 5.45
CA THR A 279 19.07 -0.98 4.12
C THR A 279 18.46 -0.13 3.00
N GLY A 280 17.33 0.55 3.27
CA GLY A 280 16.70 1.53 2.36
C GLY A 280 17.36 2.91 2.38
N GLY A 281 18.37 3.13 3.23
CA GLY A 281 18.92 4.46 3.48
C GLY A 281 17.87 5.37 4.13
N TRP A 282 17.78 6.62 3.72
CA TRP A 282 16.80 7.56 4.24
C TRP A 282 15.34 7.18 3.93
N HIS A 283 15.12 6.38 2.88
CA HIS A 283 13.82 5.84 2.54
C HIS A 283 13.24 4.86 3.58
N GLY A 284 14.06 4.27 4.43
CA GLY A 284 13.64 3.33 5.47
C GLY A 284 13.86 3.84 6.90
N ILE A 285 14.20 5.10 7.08
CA ILE A 285 14.64 5.62 8.40
C ILE A 285 13.55 5.50 9.47
N THR A 286 12.30 5.76 9.12
CA THR A 286 11.15 5.68 10.03
C THR A 286 10.77 4.25 10.42
N LEU A 287 11.31 3.25 9.73
CA LEU A 287 11.03 1.83 10.01
C LEU A 287 12.03 1.23 11.01
N THR A 288 13.02 2.01 11.42
CA THR A 288 14.09 1.51 12.28
C THR A 288 13.69 1.47 13.76
N LYS A 289 14.32 0.58 14.51
CA LYS A 289 14.19 0.57 15.97
C LYS A 289 14.63 1.91 16.59
N CYS A 290 15.64 2.56 16.00
CA CYS A 290 16.05 3.91 16.45
C CYS A 290 14.90 4.90 16.38
N PHE A 291 14.17 4.96 15.26
CA PHE A 291 13.03 5.86 15.11
C PHE A 291 11.90 5.48 16.08
N ALA A 292 11.58 4.19 16.15
CA ALA A 292 10.54 3.66 17.02
C ALA A 292 10.77 3.99 18.51
N ASP A 293 12.02 3.88 18.98
CA ASP A 293 12.34 4.00 20.41
C ASP A 293 12.75 5.41 20.82
N LYS A 294 13.32 6.22 19.91
CA LYS A 294 14.05 7.44 20.27
C LYS A 294 13.58 8.70 19.56
N ASP A 295 12.90 8.60 18.42
CA ASP A 295 12.49 9.79 17.68
C ASP A 295 11.17 10.36 18.23
N PRO A 296 11.14 11.64 18.63
CA PRO A 296 9.94 12.28 19.18
C PRO A 296 8.78 12.29 18.18
N LYS A 297 9.07 12.32 16.88
CA LYS A 297 8.04 12.33 15.82
C LYS A 297 7.24 11.02 15.73
N ARG A 298 7.73 9.94 16.31
CA ARG A 298 6.95 8.71 16.49
C ARG A 298 5.66 8.95 17.29
N LYS A 299 5.68 9.91 18.24
CA LYS A 299 4.50 10.27 19.03
C LYS A 299 3.36 10.84 18.19
N GLU A 300 3.67 11.39 17.01
CA GLU A 300 2.66 11.88 16.07
C GLU A 300 1.72 10.76 15.60
N ILE A 301 2.16 9.51 15.63
CA ILE A 301 1.29 8.35 15.29
C ILE A 301 0.19 8.19 16.34
N ILE A 302 0.55 8.23 17.62
CA ILE A 302 -0.42 8.09 18.71
C ILE A 302 -1.39 9.27 18.70
N LYS A 303 -0.86 10.51 18.65
CA LYS A 303 -1.68 11.72 18.58
C LYS A 303 -2.67 11.69 17.40
N TYR A 304 -2.19 11.28 16.23
CA TYR A 304 -3.02 11.13 15.04
C TYR A 304 -4.14 10.10 15.25
N LEU A 305 -3.84 8.94 15.84
CA LEU A 305 -4.85 7.92 16.14
C LEU A 305 -5.85 8.40 17.20
N GLU A 306 -5.42 9.15 18.23
CA GLU A 306 -6.29 9.76 19.21
C GLU A 306 -7.25 10.82 18.62
N GLU A 307 -6.88 11.46 17.53
CA GLU A 307 -7.74 12.44 16.85
C GLU A 307 -8.83 11.79 16.00
N ILE A 308 -8.57 10.61 15.43
CA ILE A 308 -9.53 9.95 14.54
C ILE A 308 -10.44 8.91 15.24
N PHE A 309 -10.08 8.48 16.46
CA PHE A 309 -10.87 7.60 17.32
C PHE A 309 -11.21 8.27 18.65
#